data_161df266bf3f9a0aad37de2347a5709e
#
_entry.id   161df266bf3f9a0aad37de2347a5709e
#
_cell.length_a   1.000
_cell.length_b   1.000
_cell.length_c   1.000
_cell.angle_alpha   90.00
_cell.angle_beta   90.00
_cell.angle_gamma   90.00
#
_symmetry.space_group_name_H-M   'P 1'
#
loop_
_entity.id
_entity.type
_entity.pdbx_description
1 polymer ?
#
loop_
_entity_poly.entity_id
_entity_poly.type
_entity_poly.pdbx_seq_one_letter_code
_entity_poly.pdbx_strand_id
1 'polypeptide(L)'
;MSSAFRNLACVITIAAAIGCADSRRVIRVCADPNNMPFSNDKLEGFENRLAELVGDELDARLEHVWWAQRRGFVRNTLGEGRCDVVMGVPSELEMTRTTAPYYRSSYVFVTRREAQAPASFDDPYLARATIGVHLIGDDFANSPPAHALSARGLIHNVRGYSLYGDYRQPNPPAALVSAVADGTLDVAVAWGPLAGYFAASSAVPLQLTRVRPDEEPPFPFVFDISMGVARSNQSLRDELDRVIVARRPAIEEILRDYGVPLVSDGKVAAR
;
A
#
# COMPACT_ATOMS: atom_id res chain seq x y z
N MET A 1 -84.48 11.63 27.63
CA MET A 1 -83.08 11.47 28.11
C MET A 1 -82.25 11.02 26.91
N SER A 2 -81.59 12.02 26.29
CA SER A 2 -80.91 11.79 24.99
C SER A 2 -79.39 11.83 25.26
N SER A 3 -78.70 10.70 25.01
CA SER A 3 -77.24 10.52 25.17
C SER A 3 -76.59 10.76 23.81
N ALA A 4 -75.82 11.83 23.68
CA ALA A 4 -75.05 12.15 22.47
C ALA A 4 -73.61 11.47 22.61
N PHE A 5 -73.39 10.49 21.71
CA PHE A 5 -72.02 9.95 21.52
C PHE A 5 -71.21 10.88 20.61
N ARG A 6 -70.14 11.47 21.15
CA ARG A 6 -69.13 12.19 20.40
C ARG A 6 -68.05 11.23 19.92
N ASN A 7 -68.02 10.94 18.63
CA ASN A 7 -66.95 10.22 17.99
C ASN A 7 -65.74 11.17 17.83
N LEU A 8 -64.65 10.84 18.54
CA LEU A 8 -63.37 11.50 18.40
C LEU A 8 -62.54 10.73 17.34
N ALA A 9 -62.48 11.27 16.14
CA ALA A 9 -61.64 10.72 15.08
C ALA A 9 -60.14 11.10 15.36
N CYS A 10 -59.35 10.10 15.68
CA CYS A 10 -57.90 10.26 15.85
C CYS A 10 -57.24 10.20 14.45
N VAL A 11 -56.82 11.37 13.95
CA VAL A 11 -56.05 11.46 12.69
C VAL A 11 -54.60 11.11 12.98
N ILE A 12 -54.19 9.90 12.63
CA ILE A 12 -52.78 9.48 12.68
C ILE A 12 -52.06 10.02 11.46
N THR A 13 -51.28 11.08 11.65
CA THR A 13 -50.37 11.60 10.62
C THR A 13 -49.13 10.72 10.55
N ILE A 14 -49.04 9.86 9.56
CA ILE A 14 -47.84 9.09 9.25
C ILE A 14 -46.86 10.06 8.58
N ALA A 15 -45.86 10.54 9.32
CA ALA A 15 -44.73 11.23 8.74
C ALA A 15 -43.87 10.21 8.00
N ALA A 16 -43.98 10.20 6.69
CA ALA A 16 -43.06 9.45 5.83
C ALA A 16 -41.66 10.10 5.95
N ALA A 17 -40.74 9.46 6.66
CA ALA A 17 -39.35 9.81 6.63
C ALA A 17 -38.82 9.45 5.22
N ILE A 18 -38.77 10.45 4.34
CA ILE A 18 -38.06 10.35 3.07
C ILE A 18 -36.60 10.30 3.44
N GLY A 19 -36.05 9.09 3.55
CA GLY A 19 -34.62 8.90 3.60
C GLY A 19 -34.04 9.44 2.30
N CYS A 20 -33.27 10.55 2.36
CA CYS A 20 -32.44 10.98 1.23
C CYS A 20 -31.50 9.83 0.91
N ALA A 21 -31.78 9.08 -0.13
CA ALA A 21 -30.79 8.17 -0.70
C ALA A 21 -29.58 9.03 -1.10
N ASP A 22 -28.40 8.68 -0.61
CA ASP A 22 -27.15 9.32 -1.00
C ASP A 22 -27.00 9.17 -2.52
N SER A 23 -27.18 10.24 -3.27
CA SER A 23 -27.15 10.27 -4.74
C SER A 23 -25.73 10.44 -5.29
N ARG A 24 -24.72 10.50 -4.41
CA ARG A 24 -23.33 10.66 -4.85
C ARG A 24 -22.89 9.48 -5.70
N ARG A 25 -22.01 9.79 -6.66
CA ARG A 25 -21.33 8.78 -7.47
C ARG A 25 -20.60 7.79 -6.56
N VAL A 26 -20.63 6.52 -6.92
CA VAL A 26 -19.87 5.48 -6.23
C VAL A 26 -18.54 5.27 -6.95
N ILE A 27 -17.44 5.25 -6.21
CA ILE A 27 -16.13 4.80 -6.68
C ILE A 27 -15.76 3.54 -5.90
N ARG A 28 -15.56 2.44 -6.62
CA ARG A 28 -15.17 1.16 -6.04
C ARG A 28 -13.65 1.06 -6.01
N VAL A 29 -13.08 0.87 -4.82
CA VAL A 29 -11.65 0.78 -4.58
C VAL A 29 -11.26 -0.69 -4.42
N CYS A 30 -10.36 -1.18 -5.28
CA CYS A 30 -9.75 -2.50 -5.08
C CYS A 30 -8.71 -2.40 -3.97
N ALA A 31 -8.87 -3.15 -2.90
CA ALA A 31 -7.99 -3.09 -1.75
C ALA A 31 -7.79 -4.49 -1.13
N ASP A 32 -6.68 -4.63 -0.42
CA ASP A 32 -6.36 -5.84 0.32
C ASP A 32 -6.87 -5.71 1.77
N PRO A 33 -7.56 -6.74 2.31
CA PRO A 33 -8.11 -6.67 3.66
C PRO A 33 -7.06 -6.81 4.76
N ASN A 34 -5.81 -7.19 4.47
CA ASN A 34 -4.78 -7.47 5.48
C ASN A 34 -3.35 -7.19 4.98
N ASN A 35 -3.10 -6.00 4.47
CA ASN A 35 -1.82 -5.59 3.87
C ASN A 35 -1.33 -4.23 4.40
N MET A 36 -1.21 -4.10 5.73
CA MET A 36 -0.64 -2.88 6.30
C MET A 36 0.83 -2.68 5.86
N PRO A 37 1.25 -1.45 5.62
CA PRO A 37 0.58 -0.15 5.85
C PRO A 37 -0.31 0.33 4.71
N PHE A 38 -0.51 -0.46 3.65
CA PHE A 38 -1.23 -0.04 2.45
C PHE A 38 -2.74 -0.01 2.71
N SER A 39 -3.34 -1.16 3.00
CA SER A 39 -4.77 -1.26 3.28
C SER A 39 -5.11 -2.40 4.23
N ASN A 40 -6.23 -2.26 4.93
CA ASN A 40 -6.88 -3.34 5.66
C ASN A 40 -8.40 -3.11 5.69
N ASP A 41 -9.16 -4.11 6.13
CA ASP A 41 -10.62 -4.06 6.22
C ASP A 41 -11.16 -3.12 7.30
N LYS A 42 -10.27 -2.61 8.16
CA LYS A 42 -10.57 -1.56 9.15
C LYS A 42 -10.33 -0.16 8.63
N LEU A 43 -9.89 -0.01 7.38
CA LEU A 43 -9.57 1.25 6.73
C LEU A 43 -8.42 2.03 7.42
N GLU A 44 -7.45 1.33 7.99
CA GLU A 44 -6.35 1.92 8.74
C GLU A 44 -5.10 2.16 7.89
N GLY A 45 -5.02 1.66 6.65
CA GLY A 45 -3.85 1.82 5.78
C GLY A 45 -3.78 3.19 5.10
N PHE A 46 -2.59 3.59 4.65
CA PHE A 46 -2.44 4.88 3.99
C PHE A 46 -3.17 4.94 2.63
N GLU A 47 -3.30 3.82 1.91
CA GLU A 47 -4.09 3.75 0.68
C GLU A 47 -5.59 3.90 0.97
N ASN A 48 -6.07 3.43 2.13
CA ASN A 48 -7.43 3.69 2.58
C ASN A 48 -7.63 5.21 2.81
N ARG A 49 -6.69 5.87 3.51
CA ARG A 49 -6.73 7.32 3.77
C ARG A 49 -6.65 8.15 2.48
N LEU A 50 -5.82 7.71 1.53
CA LEU A 50 -5.75 8.35 0.22
C LEU A 50 -7.04 8.16 -0.58
N ALA A 51 -7.69 6.99 -0.48
CA ALA A 51 -8.98 6.76 -1.10
C ALA A 51 -10.06 7.69 -0.49
N GLU A 52 -10.11 7.84 0.85
CA GLU A 52 -11.01 8.80 1.51
C GLU A 52 -10.80 10.23 0.97
N LEU A 53 -9.54 10.68 0.88
CA LEU A 53 -9.21 12.01 0.34
C LEU A 53 -9.69 12.17 -1.12
N VAL A 54 -9.58 11.12 -1.93
CA VAL A 54 -10.09 11.11 -3.31
C VAL A 54 -11.62 11.16 -3.32
N GLY A 55 -12.28 10.38 -2.48
CA GLY A 55 -13.74 10.38 -2.36
C GLY A 55 -14.31 11.74 -1.97
N ASP A 56 -13.67 12.39 -1.00
CA ASP A 56 -14.06 13.73 -0.54
C ASP A 56 -13.87 14.78 -1.64
N GLU A 57 -12.75 14.76 -2.35
CA GLU A 57 -12.45 15.73 -3.42
C GLU A 57 -13.37 15.57 -4.64
N LEU A 58 -13.81 14.35 -4.92
CA LEU A 58 -14.68 14.04 -6.06
C LEU A 58 -16.17 13.99 -5.70
N ASP A 59 -16.55 14.33 -4.46
CA ASP A 59 -17.91 14.17 -3.93
C ASP A 59 -18.48 12.79 -4.25
N ALA A 60 -17.69 11.75 -3.97
CA ALA A 60 -18.03 10.37 -4.27
C ALA A 60 -18.09 9.52 -2.99
N ARG A 61 -19.03 8.57 -2.97
CA ARG A 61 -19.08 7.53 -1.94
C ARG A 61 -18.12 6.39 -2.32
N LEU A 62 -17.33 5.91 -1.37
CA LEU A 62 -16.42 4.81 -1.61
C LEU A 62 -17.06 3.47 -1.24
N GLU A 63 -16.76 2.46 -2.05
CA GLU A 63 -17.01 1.06 -1.76
C GLU A 63 -15.70 0.28 -1.92
N HIS A 64 -15.26 -0.45 -0.89
CA HIS A 64 -14.06 -1.25 -0.98
C HIS A 64 -14.39 -2.66 -1.49
N VAL A 65 -13.67 -3.07 -2.53
CA VAL A 65 -13.69 -4.44 -3.07
C VAL A 65 -12.47 -5.17 -2.53
N TRP A 66 -12.70 -5.96 -1.50
CA TRP A 66 -11.64 -6.67 -0.78
C TRP A 66 -11.17 -7.90 -1.55
N TRP A 67 -9.90 -7.93 -1.85
CA TRP A 67 -9.24 -9.04 -2.52
C TRP A 67 -7.78 -9.12 -2.09
N ALA A 68 -7.29 -10.32 -1.72
CA ALA A 68 -5.89 -10.48 -1.35
C ALA A 68 -4.98 -10.07 -2.49
N GLN A 69 -4.03 -9.18 -2.24
CA GLN A 69 -3.10 -8.63 -3.23
C GLN A 69 -2.04 -9.67 -3.60
N ARG A 70 -2.49 -10.73 -4.26
CA ARG A 70 -1.69 -11.83 -4.78
C ARG A 70 -1.53 -11.71 -6.28
N ARG A 71 -0.73 -12.61 -6.86
CA ARG A 71 -0.60 -12.73 -8.31
C ARG A 71 -1.99 -12.78 -8.97
N GLY A 72 -2.20 -11.90 -9.94
CA GLY A 72 -3.48 -11.74 -10.62
C GLY A 72 -4.46 -10.77 -9.96
N PHE A 73 -4.08 -10.10 -8.86
CA PHE A 73 -4.94 -9.12 -8.17
C PHE A 73 -5.57 -8.12 -9.17
N VAL A 74 -4.77 -7.38 -9.91
CA VAL A 74 -5.27 -6.37 -10.88
C VAL A 74 -6.14 -7.01 -11.96
N ARG A 75 -5.76 -8.17 -12.49
CA ARG A 75 -6.52 -8.85 -13.53
C ARG A 75 -7.90 -9.30 -13.04
N ASN A 76 -7.95 -9.90 -11.83
CA ASN A 76 -9.18 -10.48 -11.27
C ASN A 76 -10.08 -9.46 -10.57
N THR A 77 -9.63 -8.22 -10.41
CA THR A 77 -10.40 -7.14 -9.79
C THR A 77 -10.69 -6.02 -10.81
N LEU A 78 -9.73 -5.13 -11.04
CA LEU A 78 -9.86 -4.01 -11.97
C LEU A 78 -10.11 -4.50 -13.42
N GLY A 79 -9.38 -5.53 -13.86
CA GLY A 79 -9.51 -6.10 -15.20
C GLY A 79 -10.87 -6.72 -15.49
N GLU A 80 -11.55 -7.26 -14.47
CA GLU A 80 -12.91 -7.79 -14.54
C GLU A 80 -13.99 -6.74 -14.21
N GLY A 81 -13.62 -5.47 -14.02
CA GLY A 81 -14.57 -4.40 -13.72
C GLY A 81 -15.25 -4.52 -12.36
N ARG A 82 -14.66 -5.26 -11.42
CA ARG A 82 -15.18 -5.40 -10.06
C ARG A 82 -15.01 -4.11 -9.25
N CYS A 83 -13.98 -3.35 -9.55
CA CYS A 83 -13.66 -2.06 -8.95
C CYS A 83 -13.19 -1.07 -10.01
N ASP A 84 -13.06 0.19 -9.65
CA ASP A 84 -12.79 1.30 -10.56
C ASP A 84 -11.35 1.80 -10.44
N VAL A 85 -10.73 1.65 -9.25
CA VAL A 85 -9.38 2.13 -8.96
C VAL A 85 -8.62 1.20 -8.02
N VAL A 86 -7.30 1.07 -8.27
CA VAL A 86 -6.28 0.54 -7.34
C VAL A 86 -5.42 1.71 -6.91
N MET A 87 -5.21 1.89 -5.61
CA MET A 87 -4.53 3.09 -5.09
C MET A 87 -3.01 3.05 -5.28
N GLY A 88 -2.38 1.88 -5.27
CA GLY A 88 -0.92 1.73 -5.41
C GLY A 88 -0.52 0.71 -6.46
N VAL A 89 -0.01 1.21 -7.61
CA VAL A 89 0.62 0.38 -8.64
C VAL A 89 1.87 1.08 -9.17
N PRO A 90 2.88 0.34 -9.67
CA PRO A 90 3.97 0.95 -10.44
C PRO A 90 3.42 1.77 -11.62
N SER A 91 3.99 2.95 -11.87
CA SER A 91 3.48 3.90 -12.88
C SER A 91 3.44 3.34 -14.30
N GLU A 92 4.28 2.34 -14.61
CA GLU A 92 4.36 1.72 -15.94
C GLU A 92 3.65 0.35 -16.01
N LEU A 93 2.68 0.08 -15.12
CA LEU A 93 1.97 -1.19 -15.13
C LEU A 93 1.07 -1.31 -16.36
N GLU A 94 1.49 -2.11 -17.35
CA GLU A 94 0.83 -2.26 -18.66
C GLU A 94 -0.64 -2.70 -18.58
N MET A 95 -1.05 -3.40 -17.53
CA MET A 95 -2.43 -3.89 -17.37
C MET A 95 -3.42 -2.79 -17.01
N THR A 96 -2.96 -1.59 -16.67
CA THR A 96 -3.78 -0.47 -16.23
C THR A 96 -3.50 0.78 -17.04
N ARG A 97 -4.36 1.79 -16.90
CA ARG A 97 -4.02 3.17 -17.20
C ARG A 97 -3.69 3.84 -15.88
N THR A 98 -2.46 4.32 -15.75
CA THR A 98 -1.98 4.93 -14.51
C THR A 98 -2.10 6.45 -14.52
N THR A 99 -2.26 7.04 -13.35
CA THR A 99 -2.12 8.49 -13.13
C THR A 99 -0.66 8.92 -13.23
N ALA A 100 -0.40 10.22 -13.16
CA ALA A 100 0.91 10.71 -12.74
C ALA A 100 1.27 10.11 -11.36
N PRO A 101 2.57 9.89 -11.09
CA PRO A 101 2.97 9.34 -9.81
C PRO A 101 2.66 10.31 -8.67
N TYR A 102 2.11 9.78 -7.57
CA TYR A 102 1.85 10.58 -6.38
C TYR A 102 2.91 10.41 -5.30
N TYR A 103 3.73 9.34 -5.37
CA TYR A 103 4.96 9.23 -4.61
C TYR A 103 5.99 8.36 -5.33
N ARG A 104 7.24 8.48 -4.88
CA ARG A 104 8.38 7.67 -5.30
C ARG A 104 9.06 7.12 -4.07
N SER A 105 9.33 5.81 -4.04
CA SER A 105 10.00 5.16 -2.93
C SER A 105 10.99 4.10 -3.42
N SER A 106 11.76 3.55 -2.50
CA SER A 106 12.82 2.59 -2.83
C SER A 106 12.78 1.35 -1.94
N TYR A 107 13.44 0.29 -2.37
CA TYR A 107 13.86 -0.75 -1.44
C TYR A 107 14.89 -0.19 -0.46
N VAL A 108 14.87 -0.74 0.76
CA VAL A 108 15.77 -0.35 1.84
C VAL A 108 16.36 -1.59 2.53
N PHE A 109 17.58 -1.47 3.01
CA PHE A 109 18.11 -2.37 4.01
C PHE A 109 17.56 -1.97 5.37
N VAL A 110 17.07 -2.95 6.12
CA VAL A 110 16.58 -2.79 7.49
C VAL A 110 17.56 -3.51 8.42
N THR A 111 18.14 -2.80 9.37
CA THR A 111 19.02 -3.36 10.40
C THR A 111 18.61 -2.84 11.78
N ARG A 112 19.04 -3.49 12.85
CA ARG A 112 19.01 -2.85 14.18
C ARG A 112 19.94 -1.64 14.15
N ARG A 113 19.59 -0.57 14.87
CA ARG A 113 20.30 0.72 14.80
C ARG A 113 21.79 0.63 15.12
N GLU A 114 22.17 -0.26 16.05
CA GLU A 114 23.56 -0.48 16.46
C GLU A 114 24.33 -1.42 15.52
N ALA A 115 23.65 -2.09 14.59
CA ALA A 115 24.28 -3.02 13.66
C ALA A 115 24.86 -2.29 12.44
N GLN A 116 25.76 -2.98 11.75
CA GLN A 116 26.28 -2.49 10.46
C GLN A 116 25.14 -2.41 9.44
N ALA A 117 25.00 -1.25 8.78
CA ALA A 117 24.00 -1.02 7.75
C ALA A 117 24.67 -1.04 6.37
N PRO A 118 24.37 -2.04 5.52
CA PRO A 118 24.84 -2.03 4.13
C PRO A 118 24.13 -0.95 3.33
N ALA A 119 24.81 -0.40 2.33
CA ALA A 119 24.23 0.59 1.41
C ALA A 119 24.03 0.03 0.00
N SER A 120 24.70 -1.07 -0.35
CA SER A 120 24.59 -1.75 -1.64
C SER A 120 24.62 -3.27 -1.47
N PHE A 121 24.22 -3.99 -2.51
CA PHE A 121 24.35 -5.45 -2.53
C PHE A 121 25.80 -5.97 -2.62
N ASP A 122 26.76 -5.08 -2.91
CA ASP A 122 28.20 -5.41 -2.96
C ASP A 122 28.89 -5.25 -1.61
N ASP A 123 28.16 -4.84 -0.55
CA ASP A 123 28.75 -4.70 0.79
C ASP A 123 29.22 -6.05 1.31
N PRO A 124 30.52 -6.20 1.68
CA PRO A 124 31.07 -7.45 2.19
C PRO A 124 30.38 -7.98 3.45
N TYR A 125 29.68 -7.12 4.20
CA TYR A 125 28.89 -7.52 5.36
C TYR A 125 27.82 -8.56 4.99
N LEU A 126 27.22 -8.45 3.82
CA LEU A 126 26.17 -9.35 3.36
C LEU A 126 26.65 -10.81 3.20
N ALA A 127 27.92 -11.02 2.94
CA ALA A 127 28.47 -12.38 2.81
C ALA A 127 28.44 -13.19 4.13
N ARG A 128 28.33 -12.52 5.29
CA ARG A 128 28.29 -13.16 6.62
C ARG A 128 26.99 -12.93 7.38
N ALA A 129 26.14 -12.01 6.90
CA ALA A 129 24.88 -11.67 7.53
C ALA A 129 23.79 -12.69 7.18
N THR A 130 22.85 -12.95 8.09
CA THR A 130 21.59 -13.62 7.77
C THR A 130 20.63 -12.62 7.16
N ILE A 131 20.31 -12.80 5.88
CA ILE A 131 19.57 -11.83 5.08
C ILE A 131 18.11 -12.27 4.91
N GLY A 132 17.17 -11.40 5.20
CA GLY A 132 15.76 -11.62 4.89
C GLY A 132 15.33 -10.89 3.61
N VAL A 133 14.49 -11.52 2.81
CA VAL A 133 13.92 -10.90 1.60
C VAL A 133 12.51 -11.43 1.34
N HIS A 134 11.63 -10.56 0.81
CA HIS A 134 10.33 -11.01 0.34
C HIS A 134 10.47 -11.81 -0.97
N LEU A 135 9.82 -12.97 -1.00
CA LEU A 135 9.66 -13.78 -2.20
C LEU A 135 8.21 -13.72 -2.68
N ILE A 136 8.03 -13.60 -4.00
CA ILE A 136 6.71 -13.52 -4.65
C ILE A 136 6.16 -14.93 -4.92
N GLY A 137 7.04 -15.86 -5.28
CA GLY A 137 6.69 -17.22 -5.61
C GLY A 137 7.92 -18.09 -5.86
N ASP A 138 7.69 -19.31 -6.29
CA ASP A 138 8.71 -20.33 -6.59
C ASP A 138 9.00 -20.47 -8.10
N ASP A 139 8.40 -19.65 -8.94
CA ASP A 139 8.44 -19.69 -10.42
C ASP A 139 9.47 -18.75 -11.04
N PHE A 140 10.55 -18.44 -10.33
CA PHE A 140 11.63 -17.51 -10.74
C PHE A 140 11.23 -16.03 -10.85
N ALA A 141 9.95 -15.68 -10.74
CA ALA A 141 9.49 -14.29 -10.71
C ALA A 141 9.56 -13.78 -9.25
N ASN A 142 10.71 -13.33 -8.83
CA ASN A 142 10.94 -12.84 -7.48
C ASN A 142 11.10 -11.31 -7.41
N SER A 143 11.21 -10.79 -6.20
CA SER A 143 11.46 -9.37 -5.98
C SER A 143 12.84 -8.96 -6.51
N PRO A 144 13.02 -7.70 -6.95
CA PRO A 144 14.32 -7.19 -7.39
C PRO A 144 15.47 -7.48 -6.42
N PRO A 145 15.31 -7.31 -5.09
CA PRO A 145 16.36 -7.68 -4.12
C PRO A 145 16.74 -9.15 -4.14
N ALA A 146 15.77 -10.05 -4.32
CA ALA A 146 16.05 -11.48 -4.38
C ALA A 146 16.92 -11.83 -5.60
N HIS A 147 16.66 -11.20 -6.73
CA HIS A 147 17.50 -11.33 -7.93
C HIS A 147 18.90 -10.79 -7.73
N ALA A 148 19.04 -9.60 -7.12
CA ALA A 148 20.35 -8.99 -6.85
C ALA A 148 21.22 -9.84 -5.92
N LEU A 149 20.62 -10.42 -4.86
CA LEU A 149 21.32 -11.35 -3.95
C LEU A 149 21.72 -12.65 -4.66
N SER A 150 20.83 -13.20 -5.48
CA SER A 150 21.11 -14.42 -6.26
C SER A 150 22.24 -14.21 -7.27
N ALA A 151 22.27 -13.08 -7.97
CA ALA A 151 23.32 -12.74 -8.93
C ALA A 151 24.73 -12.68 -8.30
N ARG A 152 24.80 -12.43 -6.98
CA ARG A 152 26.04 -12.39 -6.19
C ARG A 152 26.35 -13.69 -5.46
N GLY A 153 25.55 -14.73 -5.69
CA GLY A 153 25.72 -16.02 -5.00
C GLY A 153 25.39 -16.00 -3.52
N LEU A 154 24.72 -14.96 -3.01
CA LEU A 154 24.39 -14.79 -1.59
C LEU A 154 23.16 -15.60 -1.16
N ILE A 155 22.84 -16.70 -1.86
CA ILE A 155 21.65 -17.50 -1.60
C ILE A 155 21.71 -18.32 -0.30
N HIS A 156 22.91 -18.67 0.17
CA HIS A 156 23.09 -19.53 1.34
C HIS A 156 22.70 -18.83 2.64
N ASN A 157 22.82 -17.52 2.70
CA ASN A 157 22.51 -16.73 3.90
C ASN A 157 21.09 -16.11 3.80
N VAL A 158 20.38 -16.33 2.69
CA VAL A 158 19.07 -15.71 2.47
C VAL A 158 17.96 -16.56 3.05
N ARG A 159 17.07 -15.92 3.81
CA ARG A 159 15.78 -16.46 4.26
C ARG A 159 14.64 -15.77 3.53
N GLY A 160 13.84 -16.56 2.82
CA GLY A 160 12.67 -16.07 2.09
C GLY A 160 11.47 -15.90 3.02
N TYR A 161 10.81 -14.75 2.91
CA TYR A 161 9.54 -14.46 3.54
C TYR A 161 8.50 -14.31 2.44
N SER A 162 7.36 -15.00 2.58
CA SER A 162 6.27 -14.81 1.59
C SER A 162 5.80 -13.36 1.61
N LEU A 163 5.78 -12.72 0.45
CA LEU A 163 5.24 -11.36 0.32
C LEU A 163 3.78 -11.28 0.75
N TYR A 164 3.03 -12.36 0.55
CA TYR A 164 1.61 -12.41 0.85
C TYR A 164 1.30 -12.92 2.25
N GLY A 165 2.21 -13.68 2.85
CA GLY A 165 2.10 -14.24 4.19
C GLY A 165 0.86 -15.11 4.46
N ASP A 166 0.64 -15.39 5.74
CA ASP A 166 -0.52 -16.13 6.22
C ASP A 166 -1.63 -15.15 6.64
N TYR A 167 -2.70 -15.05 5.86
CA TYR A 167 -3.84 -14.15 6.13
C TYR A 167 -4.63 -14.48 7.40
N ARG A 168 -4.34 -15.58 8.06
CA ARG A 168 -4.87 -15.87 9.41
C ARG A 168 -4.13 -15.10 10.51
N GLN A 169 -2.98 -14.56 10.18
CA GLN A 169 -2.18 -13.71 11.09
C GLN A 169 -2.45 -12.22 10.78
N PRO A 170 -2.42 -11.34 11.77
CA PRO A 170 -2.48 -9.92 11.52
C PRO A 170 -1.18 -9.44 10.84
N ASN A 171 -1.33 -8.61 9.84
CA ASN A 171 -0.22 -7.96 9.12
C ASN A 171 0.89 -8.93 8.65
N PRO A 172 0.57 -9.94 7.83
CA PRO A 172 1.55 -10.95 7.43
C PRO A 172 2.87 -10.39 6.88
N PRO A 173 2.88 -9.27 6.10
CA PRO A 173 4.12 -8.69 5.59
C PRO A 173 5.08 -8.15 6.66
N ALA A 174 4.59 -7.91 7.89
CA ALA A 174 5.41 -7.42 9.01
C ALA A 174 6.51 -8.41 9.43
N ALA A 175 6.30 -9.70 9.19
CA ALA A 175 7.18 -10.77 9.67
C ALA A 175 8.65 -10.56 9.27
N LEU A 176 8.91 -10.01 8.08
CA LEU A 176 10.28 -9.72 7.61
C LEU A 176 10.98 -8.67 8.49
N VAL A 177 10.30 -7.59 8.84
CA VAL A 177 10.86 -6.50 9.66
C VAL A 177 10.95 -6.94 11.11
N SER A 178 9.95 -7.68 11.62
CA SER A 178 9.95 -8.23 12.98
C SER A 178 11.14 -9.18 13.22
N ALA A 179 11.51 -9.98 12.22
CA ALA A 179 12.65 -10.90 12.30
C ALA A 179 14.01 -10.18 12.41
N VAL A 180 14.12 -8.93 11.98
CA VAL A 180 15.29 -8.08 12.25
C VAL A 180 15.25 -7.58 13.69
N ALA A 181 14.09 -7.16 14.17
CA ALA A 181 13.93 -6.65 15.53
C ALA A 181 14.24 -7.72 16.58
N ASP A 182 13.79 -8.96 16.38
CA ASP A 182 14.03 -10.08 17.32
C ASP A 182 15.40 -10.75 17.17
N GLY A 183 16.20 -10.37 16.17
CA GLY A 183 17.54 -10.89 15.94
C GLY A 183 17.62 -12.19 15.14
N THR A 184 16.50 -12.68 14.63
CA THR A 184 16.46 -13.83 13.71
C THR A 184 17.19 -13.53 12.39
N LEU A 185 17.13 -12.26 11.97
CA LEU A 185 17.87 -11.71 10.82
C LEU A 185 18.82 -10.63 11.27
N ASP A 186 19.99 -10.56 10.62
CA ASP A 186 20.91 -9.45 10.76
C ASP A 186 20.47 -8.24 9.91
N VAL A 187 19.97 -8.50 8.72
CA VAL A 187 19.48 -7.50 7.77
C VAL A 187 18.28 -8.02 6.98
N ALA A 188 17.33 -7.17 6.70
CA ALA A 188 16.30 -7.45 5.72
C ALA A 188 16.38 -6.46 4.55
N VAL A 189 15.97 -6.90 3.35
CA VAL A 189 15.77 -6.00 2.21
C VAL A 189 14.28 -5.96 1.92
N ALA A 190 13.66 -4.81 2.19
CA ALA A 190 12.22 -4.64 2.14
C ALA A 190 11.82 -3.43 1.30
N TRP A 191 10.57 -3.43 0.81
CA TRP A 191 9.98 -2.25 0.21
C TRP A 191 9.85 -1.13 1.24
N GLY A 192 10.30 0.08 0.89
CA GLY A 192 10.44 1.20 1.81
C GLY A 192 9.18 1.54 2.62
N PRO A 193 8.01 1.73 2.01
CA PRO A 193 6.77 2.00 2.73
C PRO A 193 6.44 0.97 3.82
N LEU A 194 6.59 -0.32 3.51
CA LEU A 194 6.40 -1.40 4.47
C LEU A 194 7.44 -1.31 5.60
N ALA A 195 8.72 -1.18 5.22
CA ALA A 195 9.81 -1.10 6.19
C ALA A 195 9.68 0.11 7.12
N GLY A 196 9.33 1.28 6.58
CA GLY A 196 9.17 2.52 7.34
C GLY A 196 8.10 2.41 8.42
N TYR A 197 6.95 1.89 8.05
CA TYR A 197 5.82 1.73 8.97
C TYR A 197 6.13 0.77 10.12
N PHE A 198 6.62 -0.43 9.81
CA PHE A 198 6.90 -1.41 10.85
C PHE A 198 8.16 -1.10 11.67
N ALA A 199 9.13 -0.39 11.10
CA ALA A 199 10.27 0.09 11.85
C ALA A 199 9.89 1.20 12.84
N ALA A 200 8.98 2.11 12.45
CA ALA A 200 8.49 3.18 13.32
C ALA A 200 7.68 2.65 14.52
N SER A 201 6.98 1.52 14.35
CA SER A 201 6.20 0.87 15.41
C SER A 201 7.00 -0.19 16.20
N SER A 202 8.25 -0.44 15.84
CA SER A 202 9.09 -1.44 16.52
C SER A 202 9.56 -0.97 17.90
N ALA A 203 9.47 -1.85 18.91
CA ALA A 203 10.04 -1.59 20.23
C ALA A 203 11.58 -1.56 20.22
N VAL A 204 12.21 -2.26 19.25
CA VAL A 204 13.65 -2.25 19.05
C VAL A 204 13.96 -1.19 17.98
N PRO A 205 14.87 -0.23 18.24
CA PRO A 205 15.25 0.78 17.26
C PRO A 205 15.84 0.16 15.99
N LEU A 206 15.19 0.38 14.87
CA LEU A 206 15.64 -0.05 13.55
C LEU A 206 16.18 1.13 12.74
N GLN A 207 17.06 0.83 11.80
CA GLN A 207 17.62 1.76 10.83
C GLN A 207 17.25 1.33 9.43
N LEU A 208 16.86 2.30 8.60
CA LEU A 208 16.56 2.09 7.20
C LEU A 208 17.64 2.75 6.35
N THR A 209 18.29 1.98 5.49
CA THR A 209 19.32 2.47 4.55
C THR A 209 18.86 2.18 3.14
N ARG A 210 18.71 3.23 2.32
CA ARG A 210 18.29 3.08 0.93
C ARG A 210 19.26 2.20 0.15
N VAL A 211 18.74 1.24 -0.62
CA VAL A 211 19.51 0.45 -1.57
C VAL A 211 20.13 1.36 -2.65
N ARG A 212 21.41 1.18 -2.91
CA ARG A 212 22.15 1.86 -3.99
C ARG A 212 22.90 0.83 -4.84
N PRO A 213 23.06 1.09 -6.16
CA PRO A 213 22.45 2.14 -6.96
C PRO A 213 20.90 2.03 -6.99
N ASP A 214 20.22 3.00 -7.59
CA ASP A 214 18.75 3.03 -7.70
C ASP A 214 18.20 1.92 -8.61
N GLU A 215 19.04 1.39 -9.48
CA GLU A 215 18.73 0.29 -10.38
C GLU A 215 19.98 -0.55 -10.63
N GLU A 216 19.76 -1.81 -10.93
CA GLU A 216 20.74 -2.75 -11.46
C GLU A 216 20.08 -3.53 -12.58
N PRO A 217 20.34 -3.16 -13.85
CA PRO A 217 19.58 -3.70 -14.97
C PRO A 217 19.53 -5.23 -15.00
N PRO A 218 18.36 -5.84 -15.22
CA PRO A 218 17.10 -5.19 -15.58
C PRO A 218 16.20 -4.80 -14.36
N PHE A 219 16.71 -4.81 -13.14
CA PHE A 219 15.92 -4.65 -11.92
C PHE A 219 16.05 -3.25 -11.31
N PRO A 220 14.97 -2.45 -11.26
CA PRO A 220 14.93 -1.21 -10.48
C PRO A 220 14.76 -1.50 -8.99
N PHE A 221 15.33 -0.64 -8.14
CA PHE A 221 15.10 -0.62 -6.69
C PHE A 221 14.31 0.61 -6.25
N VAL A 222 14.01 1.49 -7.17
CA VAL A 222 13.19 2.70 -6.97
C VAL A 222 12.00 2.64 -7.92
N PHE A 223 10.82 2.97 -7.41
CA PHE A 223 9.59 2.95 -8.19
C PHE A 223 8.79 4.22 -7.98
N ASP A 224 8.25 4.73 -9.07
CA ASP A 224 7.18 5.69 -9.10
C ASP A 224 5.85 4.96 -8.91
N ILE A 225 5.04 5.42 -7.96
CA ILE A 225 3.76 4.81 -7.63
C ILE A 225 2.62 5.72 -8.01
N SER A 226 1.67 5.14 -8.73
CA SER A 226 0.48 5.79 -9.30
C SER A 226 -0.79 5.09 -8.85
N MET A 227 -1.93 5.75 -9.02
CA MET A 227 -3.23 5.09 -8.99
C MET A 227 -3.49 4.44 -10.35
N GLY A 228 -4.08 3.24 -10.35
CA GLY A 228 -4.40 2.50 -11.57
C GLY A 228 -5.90 2.41 -11.79
N VAL A 229 -6.35 2.69 -13.02
CA VAL A 229 -7.74 2.51 -13.46
C VAL A 229 -7.81 1.57 -14.65
N ALA A 230 -9.00 1.11 -15.02
CA ALA A 230 -9.18 0.33 -16.25
C ALA A 230 -8.67 1.11 -17.46
N ARG A 231 -8.03 0.44 -18.42
CA ARG A 231 -7.44 1.08 -19.62
C ARG A 231 -8.41 1.96 -20.39
N SER A 232 -9.69 1.61 -20.40
CA SER A 232 -10.77 2.36 -21.04
C SER A 232 -11.24 3.58 -20.24
N ASN A 233 -10.92 3.66 -18.94
CA ASN A 233 -11.46 4.70 -18.06
C ASN A 233 -10.52 5.91 -17.96
N GLN A 234 -10.34 6.61 -19.07
CA GLN A 234 -9.52 7.81 -19.11
C GLN A 234 -10.10 8.95 -18.26
N SER A 235 -11.44 9.08 -18.22
CA SER A 235 -12.09 10.16 -17.46
C SER A 235 -11.74 10.10 -15.98
N LEU A 236 -11.86 8.93 -15.36
CA LEU A 236 -11.50 8.76 -13.95
C LEU A 236 -9.99 9.00 -13.72
N ARG A 237 -9.13 8.54 -14.62
CA ARG A 237 -7.70 8.80 -14.54
C ARG A 237 -7.40 10.31 -14.54
N ASP A 238 -8.03 11.09 -15.44
CA ASP A 238 -7.84 12.53 -15.53
C ASP A 238 -8.39 13.28 -14.30
N GLU A 239 -9.46 12.77 -13.69
CA GLU A 239 -10.00 13.27 -12.42
C GLU A 239 -9.01 13.02 -11.28
N LEU A 240 -8.48 11.80 -11.16
CA LEU A 240 -7.48 11.43 -10.16
C LEU A 240 -6.19 12.24 -10.31
N ASP A 241 -5.74 12.50 -11.53
CA ASP A 241 -4.57 13.37 -11.77
C ASP A 241 -4.79 14.79 -11.23
N ARG A 242 -6.00 15.33 -11.39
CA ARG A 242 -6.36 16.64 -10.82
C ARG A 242 -6.37 16.61 -9.30
N VAL A 243 -6.91 15.55 -8.69
CA VAL A 243 -6.88 15.37 -7.23
C VAL A 243 -5.44 15.29 -6.72
N ILE A 244 -4.57 14.51 -7.36
CA ILE A 244 -3.15 14.40 -6.99
C ILE A 244 -2.47 15.77 -6.98
N VAL A 245 -2.72 16.60 -7.98
CA VAL A 245 -2.17 17.96 -8.06
C VAL A 245 -2.73 18.86 -6.97
N ALA A 246 -4.06 18.89 -6.82
CA ALA A 246 -4.75 19.77 -5.89
C ALA A 246 -4.47 19.43 -4.42
N ARG A 247 -4.33 18.14 -4.10
CA ARG A 247 -4.20 17.65 -2.73
C ARG A 247 -2.79 17.14 -2.39
N ARG A 248 -1.78 17.48 -3.21
CA ARG A 248 -0.39 17.05 -3.01
C ARG A 248 0.11 17.22 -1.57
N PRO A 249 -0.07 18.36 -0.88
CA PRO A 249 0.41 18.50 0.50
C PRO A 249 -0.22 17.50 1.46
N ALA A 250 -1.53 17.23 1.33
CA ALA A 250 -2.25 16.26 2.16
C ALA A 250 -1.81 14.82 1.87
N ILE A 251 -1.56 14.49 0.60
CA ILE A 251 -0.99 13.19 0.20
C ILE A 251 0.38 12.98 0.83
N GLU A 252 1.27 13.98 0.77
CA GLU A 252 2.61 13.92 1.37
C GLU A 252 2.56 13.82 2.89
N GLU A 253 1.58 14.47 3.55
CA GLU A 253 1.34 14.35 4.99
C GLU A 253 0.93 12.93 5.35
N ILE A 254 -0.07 12.36 4.67
CA ILE A 254 -0.49 10.96 4.88
C ILE A 254 0.71 10.01 4.75
N LEU A 255 1.49 10.12 3.67
CA LEU A 255 2.65 9.25 3.45
C LEU A 255 3.70 9.38 4.56
N ARG A 256 3.93 10.60 5.05
CA ARG A 256 4.86 10.88 6.15
C ARG A 256 4.39 10.28 7.46
N ASP A 257 3.10 10.38 7.77
CA ASP A 257 2.50 9.83 8.99
C ASP A 257 2.65 8.30 9.07
N TYR A 258 2.68 7.64 7.91
CA TYR A 258 2.94 6.20 7.82
C TYR A 258 4.44 5.85 7.67
N GLY A 259 5.32 6.82 7.81
CA GLY A 259 6.77 6.58 7.74
C GLY A 259 7.27 6.17 6.37
N VAL A 260 6.56 6.50 5.29
CA VAL A 260 6.95 6.17 3.91
C VAL A 260 8.24 6.91 3.55
N PRO A 261 9.36 6.21 3.27
CA PRO A 261 10.59 6.86 2.85
C PRO A 261 10.46 7.34 1.40
N LEU A 262 10.25 8.64 1.25
CA LEU A 262 10.11 9.28 -0.05
C LEU A 262 11.48 9.50 -0.69
N VAL A 263 11.55 9.26 -2.00
CA VAL A 263 12.72 9.57 -2.84
C VAL A 263 12.40 10.80 -3.66
N SER A 264 13.12 11.91 -3.40
CA SER A 264 13.08 13.09 -4.25
C SER A 264 14.12 12.97 -5.37
N ASP A 265 13.82 13.48 -6.54
CA ASP A 265 14.78 13.60 -7.63
C ASP A 265 15.97 14.46 -7.17
N GLY A 266 17.06 13.79 -6.84
CA GLY A 266 18.38 14.40 -6.64
C GLY A 266 18.79 14.82 -5.23
N LYS A 267 17.96 14.78 -4.17
CA LYS A 267 18.43 14.97 -2.77
C LYS A 267 17.57 14.19 -1.78
N VAL A 268 18.19 13.27 -1.06
CA VAL A 268 17.60 12.67 0.15
C VAL A 268 17.46 13.80 1.17
N ALA A 269 16.24 14.14 1.57
CA ALA A 269 16.03 14.90 2.79
C ALA A 269 16.37 13.98 3.96
N ALA A 270 17.63 14.03 4.41
CA ALA A 270 18.03 13.48 5.69
C ALA A 270 17.43 14.37 6.80
N ARG A 271 16.55 13.81 7.59
CA ARG A 271 16.24 14.28 8.94
C ARG A 271 16.17 13.11 9.90
#